data_c7cfeb7838fb051d1f236afb190fe486
#
_entry.id   c7cfeb7838fb051d1f236afb190fe486
#
_cell.length_a   1.000
_cell.length_b   1.000
_cell.length_c   1.000
_cell.angle_alpha   90.00
_cell.angle_beta   90.00
_cell.angle_gamma   90.00
#
_symmetry.space_group_name_H-M   'P 1'
#
loop_
_entity.id
_entity.type
_entity.pdbx_description
1 polymer ?
#
loop_
_entity_poly.entity_id
_entity_poly.type
_entity_poly.pdbx_seq_one_letter_code
_entity_poly.pdbx_strand_id
1 'polypeptide(L)'
;GITYLRKKLCTVRLSRKLIPGLPSYSLGRLTRSIGIELTGAHRAQADTQATVKLFNKLLEIDAISGYKTILKALDVTSKEATLPPHLPAEDITALPETPGVYFFKNKADKIIYVGKAKNIKKRVLSHLYAKASKEIALAQETYHIDFETTGNELTALLLESHNIIKHYPKYNKVQKRPTTTFQIINYTNRLGILQLAIGKTKTTTNSIATLYSNALAIEHLEQLCQEYELCPRYCSLQSQGSACSHYKIKKCNGICQDLEDVQVYNKRVQEAIYSFQQQQDSYIIKGKGRTPSEVSIILIEQGEYKGFGFIDAQESIAYFEDFSQYITRYKSSYYTTKILQSYHKKNTNKNIVTKARN
;
A
#
# COMPACT_ATOMS: atom_id res chain seq x y z
N GLY A 1 -36.78 -10.34 14.40
CA GLY A 1 -35.80 -10.98 15.26
C GLY A 1 -35.79 -10.35 16.65
N ILE A 2 -35.69 -11.13 17.71
CA ILE A 2 -35.65 -10.64 19.08
C ILE A 2 -34.31 -9.96 19.33
N THR A 3 -34.29 -8.69 19.72
CA THR A 3 -33.07 -7.98 20.11
C THR A 3 -32.65 -8.49 21.51
N TYR A 4 -31.51 -9.20 21.54
CA TYR A 4 -30.97 -9.72 22.81
C TYR A 4 -30.12 -8.63 23.49
N LEU A 5 -30.69 -8.03 24.54
CA LEU A 5 -30.12 -6.88 25.28
C LEU A 5 -29.20 -7.27 26.45
N ARG A 6 -28.73 -8.51 26.55
CA ARG A 6 -27.86 -8.94 27.65
C ARG A 6 -26.38 -8.71 27.35
N LYS A 7 -25.61 -8.49 28.43
CA LYS A 7 -24.14 -8.39 28.34
C LYS A 7 -23.56 -9.68 27.81
N LYS A 8 -22.57 -9.58 26.88
CA LYS A 8 -21.89 -10.73 26.27
C LYS A 8 -20.54 -10.95 26.96
N LEU A 9 -20.24 -12.20 27.29
CA LEU A 9 -18.98 -12.61 27.89
C LEU A 9 -18.31 -13.65 27.00
N CYS A 10 -17.03 -13.49 26.72
CA CYS A 10 -16.24 -14.48 25.98
C CYS A 10 -15.51 -15.42 26.95
N THR A 11 -15.94 -16.68 27.00
CA THR A 11 -15.33 -17.70 27.88
C THR A 11 -13.84 -17.96 27.55
N VAL A 12 -13.44 -17.89 26.29
CA VAL A 12 -12.02 -18.06 25.89
C VAL A 12 -11.13 -16.98 26.50
N ARG A 13 -11.57 -15.71 26.47
CA ARG A 13 -10.82 -14.60 27.07
C ARG A 13 -10.78 -14.68 28.58
N LEU A 14 -11.91 -15.03 29.16
CA LEU A 14 -12.00 -15.22 30.60
C LEU A 14 -11.06 -16.35 31.03
N SER A 15 -11.04 -17.48 30.29
CA SER A 15 -10.14 -18.60 30.57
C SER A 15 -8.66 -18.20 30.47
N ARG A 16 -8.28 -17.39 29.49
CA ARG A 16 -6.88 -16.93 29.37
C ARG A 16 -6.43 -16.08 30.58
N LYS A 17 -7.37 -15.30 31.16
CA LYS A 17 -7.08 -14.49 32.36
C LYS A 17 -7.05 -15.30 33.63
N LEU A 18 -7.97 -16.23 33.77
CA LEU A 18 -8.16 -17.01 35.02
C LEU A 18 -7.28 -18.27 35.05
N ILE A 19 -6.94 -18.82 33.90
CA ILE A 19 -6.13 -20.04 33.74
C ILE A 19 -5.04 -19.76 32.70
N PRO A 20 -4.04 -18.94 33.01
CA PRO A 20 -2.97 -18.61 32.06
C PRO A 20 -2.02 -19.81 31.83
N GLY A 21 -1.27 -19.79 30.74
CA GLY A 21 -0.21 -20.76 30.46
C GLY A 21 -0.64 -22.04 29.77
N LEU A 22 -1.90 -22.18 29.37
CA LEU A 22 -2.34 -23.36 28.62
C LEU A 22 -1.90 -23.28 27.14
N PRO A 23 -1.48 -24.40 26.53
CA PRO A 23 -1.01 -24.44 25.14
C PRO A 23 -2.12 -24.16 24.11
N SER A 24 -3.41 -24.30 24.51
CA SER A 24 -4.55 -24.03 23.65
C SER A 24 -5.82 -23.75 24.47
N TYR A 25 -6.60 -22.77 24.01
CA TYR A 25 -7.90 -22.38 24.59
C TYR A 25 -9.07 -22.72 23.67
N SER A 26 -8.91 -23.65 22.72
CA SER A 26 -10.04 -24.24 22.00
C SER A 26 -10.91 -25.05 22.95
N LEU A 27 -12.25 -25.03 22.79
CA LEU A 27 -13.17 -25.63 23.74
C LEU A 27 -12.77 -27.06 24.15
N GLY A 28 -12.54 -27.93 23.18
CA GLY A 28 -12.20 -29.33 23.46
C GLY A 28 -10.85 -29.54 24.16
N ARG A 29 -9.83 -28.70 23.91
CA ARG A 29 -8.54 -28.78 24.60
C ARG A 29 -8.61 -28.15 25.98
N LEU A 30 -9.26 -27.00 26.08
CA LEU A 30 -9.45 -26.30 27.34
C LEU A 30 -10.26 -27.14 28.36
N THR A 31 -11.40 -27.68 27.95
CA THR A 31 -12.22 -28.51 28.80
C THR A 31 -11.47 -29.75 29.31
N ARG A 32 -10.71 -30.41 28.41
CA ARG A 32 -9.85 -31.54 28.80
C ARG A 32 -8.78 -31.13 29.82
N SER A 33 -8.14 -29.97 29.63
CA SER A 33 -7.08 -29.47 30.53
C SER A 33 -7.58 -29.14 31.93
N ILE A 34 -8.87 -28.88 32.09
CA ILE A 34 -9.50 -28.55 33.39
C ILE A 34 -10.46 -29.64 33.91
N GLY A 35 -10.36 -30.86 33.33
CA GLY A 35 -11.11 -32.02 33.79
C GLY A 35 -12.62 -32.04 33.47
N ILE A 36 -13.03 -31.29 32.42
CA ILE A 36 -14.42 -31.32 31.92
C ILE A 36 -14.48 -32.29 30.74
N GLU A 37 -15.22 -33.39 30.90
CA GLU A 37 -15.47 -34.34 29.83
C GLU A 37 -16.39 -33.74 28.77
N LEU A 38 -15.95 -33.84 27.51
CA LEU A 38 -16.69 -33.42 26.31
C LEU A 38 -17.01 -34.66 25.47
N THR A 39 -18.19 -35.22 25.61
CA THR A 39 -18.72 -36.31 24.81
C THR A 39 -19.49 -35.74 23.60
N GLY A 40 -19.10 -36.15 22.38
CA GLY A 40 -19.79 -35.70 21.16
C GLY A 40 -19.39 -34.31 20.69
N ALA A 41 -18.07 -33.97 20.73
CA ALA A 41 -17.53 -32.74 20.19
C ALA A 41 -18.00 -32.45 18.74
N HIS A 42 -18.18 -31.16 18.40
CA HIS A 42 -18.74 -30.66 17.15
C HIS A 42 -20.26 -30.88 16.96
N ARG A 43 -20.96 -31.21 18.00
CA ARG A 43 -22.43 -31.14 18.04
C ARG A 43 -22.86 -29.95 18.89
N ALA A 44 -23.73 -29.10 18.35
CA ALA A 44 -24.15 -27.84 18.99
C ALA A 44 -24.57 -27.99 20.45
N GLN A 45 -25.31 -29.05 20.79
CA GLN A 45 -25.76 -29.34 22.16
C GLN A 45 -24.58 -29.69 23.09
N ALA A 46 -23.65 -30.54 22.66
CA ALA A 46 -22.50 -30.93 23.45
C ALA A 46 -21.55 -29.75 23.69
N ASP A 47 -21.29 -28.94 22.66
CA ASP A 47 -20.45 -27.74 22.77
C ASP A 47 -21.09 -26.69 23.68
N THR A 48 -22.42 -26.55 23.64
CA THR A 48 -23.17 -25.66 24.56
C THR A 48 -23.07 -26.11 26.00
N GLN A 49 -23.29 -27.39 26.27
CA GLN A 49 -23.17 -27.97 27.63
C GLN A 49 -21.77 -27.85 28.19
N ALA A 50 -20.74 -28.13 27.35
CA ALA A 50 -19.34 -27.96 27.74
C ALA A 50 -19.00 -26.49 28.04
N THR A 51 -19.56 -25.55 27.27
CA THR A 51 -19.38 -24.11 27.51
C THR A 51 -20.01 -23.67 28.81
N VAL A 52 -21.21 -24.20 29.18
CA VAL A 52 -21.85 -23.92 30.47
C VAL A 52 -21.01 -24.45 31.63
N LYS A 53 -20.53 -25.72 31.55
CA LYS A 53 -19.66 -26.31 32.57
C LYS A 53 -18.35 -25.51 32.72
N LEU A 54 -17.74 -25.13 31.60
CA LEU A 54 -16.57 -24.27 31.59
C LEU A 54 -16.84 -22.93 32.28
N PHE A 55 -17.96 -22.28 31.96
CA PHE A 55 -18.29 -20.99 32.55
C PHE A 55 -18.50 -21.09 34.05
N ASN A 56 -19.19 -22.13 34.55
CA ASN A 56 -19.34 -22.37 35.99
C ASN A 56 -17.97 -22.56 36.67
N LYS A 57 -17.05 -23.32 36.03
CA LYS A 57 -15.69 -23.48 36.56
C LYS A 57 -14.92 -22.19 36.65
N LEU A 58 -15.04 -21.33 35.64
CA LEU A 58 -14.43 -20.00 35.64
C LEU A 58 -15.03 -19.06 36.71
N LEU A 59 -16.34 -19.20 37.00
CA LEU A 59 -16.97 -18.50 38.12
C LEU A 59 -16.39 -18.96 39.47
N GLU A 60 -16.20 -20.26 39.68
CA GLU A 60 -15.60 -20.82 40.90
C GLU A 60 -14.17 -20.26 41.10
N ILE A 61 -13.37 -20.23 40.03
CA ILE A 61 -11.99 -19.72 40.10
C ILE A 61 -11.96 -18.21 40.41
N ASP A 62 -12.83 -17.42 39.80
CA ASP A 62 -12.86 -15.97 40.02
C ASP A 62 -13.55 -15.56 41.32
N ALA A 63 -14.31 -16.48 41.95
CA ALA A 63 -14.92 -16.26 43.28
C ALA A 63 -13.85 -15.95 44.36
N ILE A 64 -12.65 -16.53 44.23
CA ILE A 64 -11.50 -16.28 45.12
C ILE A 64 -11.08 -14.81 45.06
N SER A 65 -11.22 -14.15 43.89
CA SER A 65 -10.94 -12.72 43.70
C SER A 65 -12.13 -11.80 43.99
N GLY A 66 -13.27 -12.35 44.41
CA GLY A 66 -14.54 -11.63 44.55
C GLY A 66 -15.14 -11.25 43.20
N TYR A 67 -14.97 -12.09 42.17
CA TYR A 67 -15.49 -11.93 40.81
C TYR A 67 -14.95 -10.71 40.07
N LYS A 68 -13.80 -10.19 40.48
CA LYS A 68 -13.21 -8.96 39.89
C LYS A 68 -12.93 -9.08 38.39
N THR A 69 -12.49 -10.26 37.92
CA THR A 69 -12.16 -10.48 36.50
C THR A 69 -13.41 -10.54 35.64
N ILE A 70 -14.47 -11.24 36.13
CA ILE A 70 -15.77 -11.36 35.44
C ILE A 70 -16.47 -10.01 35.40
N LEU A 71 -16.53 -9.30 36.55
CA LEU A 71 -17.16 -7.97 36.63
C LEU A 71 -16.49 -6.99 35.68
N LYS A 72 -15.16 -6.98 35.65
CA LYS A 72 -14.41 -6.17 34.70
C LYS A 72 -14.69 -6.55 33.24
N ALA A 73 -14.82 -7.83 32.92
CA ALA A 73 -15.15 -8.30 31.58
C ALA A 73 -16.63 -8.00 31.18
N LEU A 74 -17.54 -7.86 32.13
CA LEU A 74 -18.94 -7.48 31.93
C LEU A 74 -19.18 -5.96 31.98
N ASP A 75 -18.15 -5.18 32.31
CA ASP A 75 -18.24 -3.72 32.26
C ASP A 75 -18.54 -3.24 30.84
N VAL A 76 -19.59 -2.45 30.68
CA VAL A 76 -20.04 -1.91 29.38
C VAL A 76 -18.98 -1.03 28.73
N THR A 77 -18.11 -0.44 29.56
CA THR A 77 -16.98 0.38 29.12
C THR A 77 -15.76 -0.47 28.71
N SER A 78 -15.72 -1.76 29.06
CA SER A 78 -14.64 -2.67 28.72
C SER A 78 -14.65 -3.00 27.23
N LYS A 79 -13.78 -2.36 26.48
CA LYS A 79 -13.53 -2.65 25.05
C LYS A 79 -13.07 -4.09 24.82
N GLU A 80 -12.55 -4.76 25.84
CA GLU A 80 -12.08 -6.15 25.78
C GLU A 80 -13.22 -7.16 25.55
N ALA A 81 -14.44 -6.88 26.03
CA ALA A 81 -15.58 -7.80 25.91
C ALA A 81 -16.05 -8.01 24.45
N THR A 82 -15.67 -7.11 23.53
CA THR A 82 -16.13 -7.12 22.14
C THR A 82 -15.04 -7.53 21.14
N LEU A 83 -13.79 -7.68 21.60
CA LEU A 83 -12.69 -8.06 20.73
C LEU A 83 -12.77 -9.53 20.27
N PRO A 84 -12.19 -9.89 19.09
CA PRO A 84 -12.15 -11.27 18.62
C PRO A 84 -11.51 -12.22 19.66
N PRO A 85 -12.02 -13.44 19.87
CA PRO A 85 -11.57 -14.31 20.95
C PRO A 85 -10.12 -14.77 20.82
N HIS A 86 -9.58 -14.78 19.62
CA HIS A 86 -8.21 -15.22 19.34
C HIS A 86 -7.18 -14.09 19.38
N LEU A 87 -7.63 -12.83 19.39
CA LEU A 87 -6.75 -11.66 19.38
C LEU A 87 -6.24 -11.38 20.81
N PRO A 88 -4.91 -11.37 21.06
CA PRO A 88 -4.35 -10.98 22.34
C PRO A 88 -4.71 -9.54 22.69
N ALA A 89 -4.98 -9.28 23.97
CA ALA A 89 -5.27 -7.90 24.42
C ALA A 89 -4.03 -7.00 24.30
N GLU A 90 -2.86 -7.60 24.40
CA GLU A 90 -1.56 -6.94 24.26
C GLU A 90 -1.39 -6.28 22.90
N ASP A 91 -1.84 -6.94 21.81
CA ASP A 91 -1.79 -6.38 20.44
C ASP A 91 -2.58 -5.06 20.35
N ILE A 92 -3.69 -4.95 21.08
CA ILE A 92 -4.50 -3.73 21.11
C ILE A 92 -3.89 -2.65 21.99
N THR A 93 -3.30 -3.02 23.13
CA THR A 93 -2.69 -2.05 24.05
C THR A 93 -1.40 -1.46 23.47
N ALA A 94 -0.68 -2.22 22.66
CA ALA A 94 0.54 -1.79 21.98
C ALA A 94 0.28 -0.82 20.81
N LEU A 95 -0.97 -0.73 20.28
CA LEU A 95 -1.28 0.12 19.13
C LEU A 95 -1.04 1.61 19.44
N PRO A 96 -0.24 2.31 18.60
CA PRO A 96 0.02 3.74 18.78
C PRO A 96 -1.14 4.59 18.25
N GLU A 97 -1.21 5.81 18.77
CA GLU A 97 -2.18 6.82 18.31
C GLU A 97 -1.58 7.79 17.26
N THR A 98 -0.65 7.29 16.48
CA THR A 98 0.10 8.04 15.45
C THR A 98 -0.23 7.53 14.04
N PRO A 99 0.17 8.29 12.99
CA PRO A 99 0.00 7.85 11.60
C PRO A 99 0.88 6.64 11.26
N GLY A 100 0.32 5.73 10.45
CA GLY A 100 1.05 4.56 9.96
C GLY A 100 0.17 3.53 9.27
N VAL A 101 0.74 2.35 9.11
CA VAL A 101 0.12 1.18 8.49
C VAL A 101 -0.06 0.09 9.54
N TYR A 102 -1.15 -0.66 9.46
CA TYR A 102 -1.44 -1.79 10.35
C TYR A 102 -1.76 -3.04 9.51
N PHE A 103 -1.47 -4.19 10.10
CA PHE A 103 -1.56 -5.49 9.44
C PHE A 103 -2.39 -6.43 10.30
N PHE A 104 -3.47 -6.98 9.73
CA PHE A 104 -4.19 -8.06 10.37
C PHE A 104 -3.65 -9.39 9.86
N LYS A 105 -3.29 -10.26 10.77
CA LYS A 105 -2.69 -11.57 10.50
C LYS A 105 -3.60 -12.70 10.98
N ASN A 106 -3.61 -13.79 10.23
CA ASN A 106 -4.36 -15.00 10.60
C ASN A 106 -3.52 -15.92 11.51
N LYS A 107 -4.09 -17.09 11.85
CA LYS A 107 -3.43 -18.09 12.69
C LYS A 107 -2.07 -18.58 12.18
N ALA A 108 -1.84 -18.54 10.87
CA ALA A 108 -0.58 -18.93 10.23
C ALA A 108 0.38 -17.73 10.06
N ASP A 109 0.18 -16.64 10.78
CA ASP A 109 0.93 -15.38 10.70
C ASP A 109 0.92 -14.70 9.30
N LYS A 110 0.02 -15.14 8.42
CA LYS A 110 -0.13 -14.54 7.10
C LYS A 110 -0.94 -13.26 7.18
N ILE A 111 -0.48 -12.19 6.54
CA ILE A 111 -1.19 -10.92 6.42
C ILE A 111 -2.45 -11.12 5.58
N ILE A 112 -3.62 -10.86 6.18
CA ILE A 112 -4.94 -10.99 5.56
C ILE A 112 -5.57 -9.64 5.23
N TYR A 113 -5.09 -8.56 5.86
CA TYR A 113 -5.50 -7.19 5.58
C TYR A 113 -4.38 -6.21 5.89
N VAL A 114 -4.22 -5.20 5.05
CA VAL A 114 -3.34 -4.04 5.26
C VAL A 114 -4.19 -2.78 5.21
N GLY A 115 -3.97 -1.86 6.14
CA GLY A 115 -4.67 -0.58 6.14
C GLY A 115 -3.81 0.56 6.65
N LYS A 116 -4.03 1.78 6.13
CA LYS A 116 -3.40 3.00 6.63
C LYS A 116 -4.30 3.73 7.61
N ALA A 117 -3.71 4.51 8.50
CA ALA A 117 -4.44 5.37 9.42
C ALA A 117 -3.67 6.65 9.76
N LYS A 118 -4.41 7.73 10.12
CA LYS A 118 -3.86 8.90 10.82
C LYS A 118 -3.69 8.63 12.32
N ASN A 119 -4.45 7.66 12.84
CA ASN A 119 -4.38 7.14 14.21
C ASN A 119 -4.66 5.64 14.11
N ILE A 120 -3.60 4.84 14.24
CA ILE A 120 -3.64 3.38 14.06
C ILE A 120 -4.63 2.76 15.05
N LYS A 121 -4.51 3.07 16.34
CA LYS A 121 -5.36 2.50 17.39
C LYS A 121 -6.84 2.75 17.15
N LYS A 122 -7.20 3.99 16.86
CA LYS A 122 -8.60 4.37 16.57
C LYS A 122 -9.13 3.63 15.34
N ARG A 123 -8.32 3.48 14.30
CA ARG A 123 -8.73 2.83 13.06
C ARG A 123 -8.90 1.33 13.21
N VAL A 124 -7.96 0.65 13.88
CA VAL A 124 -8.04 -0.78 14.18
C VAL A 124 -9.28 -1.07 15.02
N LEU A 125 -9.52 -0.31 16.09
CA LEU A 125 -10.71 -0.46 16.90
C LEU A 125 -12.01 -0.27 16.08
N SER A 126 -12.01 0.67 15.12
CA SER A 126 -13.17 0.86 14.23
C SER A 126 -13.48 -0.36 13.37
N HIS A 127 -12.46 -1.11 12.90
CA HIS A 127 -12.66 -2.38 12.22
C HIS A 127 -13.23 -3.46 13.14
N LEU A 128 -12.66 -3.59 14.35
CA LEU A 128 -13.06 -4.62 15.30
C LEU A 128 -14.49 -4.43 15.85
N TYR A 129 -14.97 -3.19 15.88
CA TYR A 129 -16.33 -2.86 16.35
C TYR A 129 -17.35 -2.71 15.21
N ALA A 130 -16.92 -2.78 13.96
CA ALA A 130 -17.81 -2.64 12.82
C ALA A 130 -18.78 -3.83 12.70
N LYS A 131 -20.03 -3.55 12.33
CA LYS A 131 -21.09 -4.56 12.20
C LYS A 131 -21.25 -5.08 10.77
N ALA A 132 -20.50 -4.57 9.81
CA ALA A 132 -20.56 -5.01 8.43
C ALA A 132 -20.01 -6.45 8.30
N SER A 133 -20.65 -7.29 7.50
CA SER A 133 -20.31 -8.72 7.37
C SER A 133 -18.84 -8.97 7.02
N LYS A 134 -18.27 -8.11 6.15
CA LYS A 134 -16.83 -8.17 5.79
C LYS A 134 -15.92 -7.91 6.99
N GLU A 135 -16.24 -6.93 7.81
CA GLU A 135 -15.46 -6.56 8.99
C GLU A 135 -15.56 -7.63 10.07
N ILE A 136 -16.76 -8.22 10.25
CA ILE A 136 -16.96 -9.36 11.15
C ILE A 136 -16.09 -10.55 10.70
N ALA A 137 -16.09 -10.88 9.40
CA ALA A 137 -15.29 -11.98 8.87
C ALA A 137 -13.78 -11.71 9.04
N LEU A 138 -13.33 -10.48 8.78
CA LEU A 138 -11.96 -10.06 9.03
C LEU A 138 -11.58 -10.21 10.51
N ALA A 139 -12.42 -9.71 11.41
CA ALA A 139 -12.18 -9.80 12.85
C ALA A 139 -12.13 -11.27 13.33
N GLN A 140 -13.01 -12.14 12.84
CA GLN A 140 -13.02 -13.56 13.20
C GLN A 140 -11.75 -14.32 12.75
N GLU A 141 -11.18 -13.94 11.60
CA GLU A 141 -9.96 -14.55 11.06
C GLU A 141 -8.68 -13.92 11.62
N THR A 142 -8.78 -12.82 12.37
CA THR A 142 -7.63 -12.10 12.93
C THR A 142 -7.14 -12.75 14.23
N TYR A 143 -5.86 -13.12 14.24
CA TYR A 143 -5.14 -13.68 15.41
C TYR A 143 -4.11 -12.70 15.97
N HIS A 144 -3.46 -11.90 15.12
CA HIS A 144 -2.46 -10.90 15.50
C HIS A 144 -2.64 -9.61 14.72
N ILE A 145 -2.20 -8.51 15.30
CA ILE A 145 -2.17 -7.18 14.67
C ILE A 145 -0.80 -6.58 14.86
N ASP A 146 -0.11 -6.37 13.73
CA ASP A 146 1.15 -5.61 13.69
C ASP A 146 0.91 -4.21 13.16
N PHE A 147 1.90 -3.34 13.33
CA PHE A 147 1.85 -1.99 12.80
C PHE A 147 3.25 -1.44 12.50
N GLU A 148 3.29 -0.43 11.64
CA GLU A 148 4.48 0.36 11.32
C GLU A 148 4.10 1.85 11.32
N THR A 149 4.78 2.66 12.14
CA THR A 149 4.55 4.10 12.22
C THR A 149 5.26 4.82 11.09
N THR A 150 4.65 5.87 10.54
CA THR A 150 5.18 6.60 9.38
C THR A 150 5.27 8.11 9.59
N GLY A 151 4.77 8.60 10.73
CA GLY A 151 4.78 10.02 11.09
C GLY A 151 3.78 10.89 10.33
N ASN A 152 3.42 10.54 9.09
CA ASN A 152 2.47 11.29 8.28
C ASN A 152 1.63 10.39 7.34
N GLU A 153 0.55 10.94 6.81
CA GLU A 153 -0.42 10.20 5.99
C GLU A 153 0.11 9.84 4.60
N LEU A 154 0.96 10.68 3.99
CA LEU A 154 1.49 10.41 2.64
C LEU A 154 2.40 9.18 2.66
N THR A 155 3.33 9.14 3.61
CA THR A 155 4.20 7.97 3.80
C THR A 155 3.40 6.71 4.13
N ALA A 156 2.34 6.83 4.97
CA ALA A 156 1.43 5.73 5.26
C ALA A 156 0.71 5.20 4.01
N LEU A 157 0.25 6.08 3.11
CA LEU A 157 -0.40 5.70 1.85
C LEU A 157 0.56 4.94 0.91
N LEU A 158 1.81 5.40 0.79
CA LEU A 158 2.83 4.76 -0.04
C LEU A 158 3.20 3.38 0.51
N LEU A 159 3.38 3.27 1.84
CA LEU A 159 3.69 2.02 2.52
C LEU A 159 2.54 1.01 2.45
N GLU A 160 1.29 1.46 2.65
CA GLU A 160 0.09 0.64 2.46
C GLU A 160 0.04 0.05 1.04
N SER A 161 0.21 0.91 0.02
CA SER A 161 0.20 0.50 -1.38
C SER A 161 1.26 -0.56 -1.67
N HIS A 162 2.49 -0.37 -1.18
CA HIS A 162 3.56 -1.35 -1.32
C HIS A 162 3.19 -2.70 -0.69
N ASN A 163 2.69 -2.67 0.57
CA ASN A 163 2.37 -3.90 1.30
C ASN A 163 1.16 -4.65 0.72
N ILE A 164 0.16 -3.95 0.17
CA ILE A 164 -0.96 -4.60 -0.53
C ILE A 164 -0.47 -5.34 -1.77
N ILE A 165 0.42 -4.73 -2.56
CA ILE A 165 1.00 -5.36 -3.75
C ILE A 165 1.90 -6.55 -3.37
N LYS A 166 2.72 -6.39 -2.33
CA LYS A 166 3.68 -7.41 -1.86
C LYS A 166 2.99 -8.65 -1.28
N HIS A 167 1.99 -8.47 -0.41
CA HIS A 167 1.37 -9.54 0.36
C HIS A 167 0.06 -10.07 -0.22
N TYR A 168 -0.54 -9.34 -1.16
CA TYR A 168 -1.82 -9.69 -1.78
C TYR A 168 -2.91 -10.11 -0.79
N PRO A 169 -3.23 -9.29 0.25
CA PRO A 169 -4.01 -9.73 1.40
C PRO A 169 -5.46 -10.05 1.00
N LYS A 170 -6.02 -11.12 1.57
CA LYS A 170 -7.36 -11.64 1.26
C LYS A 170 -8.47 -10.57 1.29
N TYR A 171 -8.45 -9.70 2.29
CA TYR A 171 -9.53 -8.73 2.55
C TYR A 171 -9.33 -7.35 1.89
N ASN A 172 -8.16 -7.06 1.29
CA ASN A 172 -8.02 -5.87 0.45
C ASN A 172 -8.65 -6.12 -0.92
N LYS A 173 -9.52 -5.22 -1.40
CA LYS A 173 -10.16 -5.31 -2.73
C LYS A 173 -9.45 -4.46 -3.77
N VAL A 174 -8.92 -3.31 -3.34
CA VAL A 174 -8.25 -2.33 -4.21
C VAL A 174 -6.74 -2.60 -4.25
N GLN A 175 -6.07 -2.14 -5.30
CA GLN A 175 -4.61 -2.21 -5.50
C GLN A 175 -4.03 -3.62 -5.76
N LYS A 176 -4.87 -4.63 -5.96
CA LYS A 176 -4.43 -5.99 -6.25
C LYS A 176 -4.27 -6.30 -7.75
N ARG A 177 -4.94 -5.54 -8.61
CA ARG A 177 -4.84 -5.79 -10.05
C ARG A 177 -3.50 -5.27 -10.55
N PRO A 178 -2.70 -6.08 -11.25
CA PRO A 178 -1.53 -5.59 -11.94
C PRO A 178 -2.00 -4.54 -12.95
N THR A 179 -1.43 -3.36 -12.88
CA THR A 179 -1.66 -2.30 -13.86
C THR A 179 -0.73 -2.56 -15.05
N THR A 180 -1.30 -2.57 -16.24
CA THR A 180 -0.50 -2.58 -17.46
C THR A 180 0.35 -1.33 -17.48
N THR A 181 1.65 -1.49 -17.62
CA THR A 181 2.57 -0.39 -17.81
C THR A 181 2.89 -0.25 -19.29
N PHE A 182 3.04 0.97 -19.74
CA PHE A 182 3.43 1.34 -21.09
C PHE A 182 4.78 2.02 -20.99
N GLN A 183 5.68 1.74 -21.93
CA GLN A 183 6.97 2.39 -21.99
C GLN A 183 7.08 3.16 -23.30
N ILE A 184 7.57 4.39 -23.24
CA ILE A 184 8.10 5.04 -24.43
C ILE A 184 9.53 4.53 -24.58
N ILE A 185 9.80 3.89 -25.69
CA ILE A 185 11.10 3.29 -26.04
C ILE A 185 11.64 3.92 -27.31
N ASN A 186 12.95 3.89 -27.48
CA ASN A 186 13.59 4.22 -28.74
C ASN A 186 14.28 2.98 -29.34
N TYR A 187 14.35 2.94 -30.64
CA TYR A 187 15.11 1.94 -31.40
C TYR A 187 15.44 2.45 -32.80
N THR A 188 16.51 1.93 -33.41
CA THR A 188 16.90 2.26 -34.77
C THR A 188 16.39 1.17 -35.72
N ASN A 189 15.72 1.56 -36.80
CA ASN A 189 15.28 0.64 -37.82
C ASN A 189 16.41 0.25 -38.80
N ARG A 190 16.10 -0.62 -39.76
CA ARG A 190 17.10 -1.09 -40.77
C ARG A 190 17.64 0.02 -41.68
N LEU A 191 16.96 1.14 -41.81
CA LEU A 191 17.36 2.30 -42.59
C LEU A 191 18.21 3.29 -41.76
N GLY A 192 18.55 2.94 -40.50
CA GLY A 192 19.31 3.81 -39.63
C GLY A 192 18.47 4.92 -38.96
N ILE A 193 17.15 4.95 -39.16
CA ILE A 193 16.24 5.97 -38.62
C ILE A 193 15.89 5.63 -37.16
N LEU A 194 16.14 6.55 -36.24
CA LEU A 194 15.78 6.47 -34.83
C LEU A 194 14.25 6.68 -34.66
N GLN A 195 13.60 5.73 -34.03
CA GLN A 195 12.15 5.70 -33.86
C GLN A 195 11.76 5.75 -32.38
N LEU A 196 10.60 6.32 -32.09
CA LEU A 196 9.93 6.23 -30.80
C LEU A 196 8.73 5.30 -30.90
N ALA A 197 8.53 4.47 -29.88
CA ALA A 197 7.40 3.56 -29.85
C ALA A 197 6.83 3.39 -28.44
N ILE A 198 5.55 2.96 -28.38
CA ILE A 198 4.93 2.57 -27.13
C ILE A 198 4.99 1.04 -27.01
N GLY A 199 5.79 0.57 -26.06
CA GLY A 199 5.91 -0.84 -25.70
C GLY A 199 4.98 -1.19 -24.53
N LYS A 200 4.32 -2.37 -24.62
CA LYS A 200 3.72 -3.01 -23.44
C LYS A 200 4.80 -3.83 -22.76
N THR A 201 5.10 -3.50 -21.55
CA THR A 201 6.25 -3.87 -20.77
C THR A 201 6.74 -5.31 -20.82
N LYS A 202 8.00 -5.53 -20.94
CA LYS A 202 8.87 -6.07 -19.87
C LYS A 202 10.29 -5.75 -20.28
N THR A 203 10.98 -4.94 -19.48
CA THR A 203 12.43 -4.73 -19.57
C THR A 203 13.00 -4.54 -20.99
N THR A 204 12.88 -3.33 -21.53
CA THR A 204 13.72 -2.90 -22.63
C THR A 204 14.80 -1.97 -22.06
N THR A 205 16.04 -2.19 -22.44
CA THR A 205 17.21 -1.38 -22.06
C THR A 205 17.10 0.07 -22.55
N ASN A 206 16.20 0.36 -23.48
CA ASN A 206 16.02 1.66 -24.16
C ASN A 206 14.72 2.36 -23.75
N SER A 207 14.28 2.19 -22.52
CA SER A 207 13.09 2.88 -22.00
C SER A 207 13.41 4.33 -21.67
N ILE A 208 12.64 5.26 -22.27
CA ILE A 208 12.72 6.70 -22.03
C ILE A 208 11.83 7.07 -20.85
N ALA A 209 10.64 6.46 -20.76
CA ALA A 209 9.67 6.67 -19.69
C ALA A 209 8.80 5.45 -19.46
N THR A 210 8.36 5.27 -18.21
CA THR A 210 7.35 4.27 -17.83
C THR A 210 6.05 4.98 -17.44
N LEU A 211 4.95 4.66 -18.12
CA LEU A 211 3.64 5.27 -17.95
C LEU A 211 2.60 4.20 -17.61
N TYR A 212 1.52 4.61 -16.96
CA TYR A 212 0.44 3.70 -16.54
C TYR A 212 -0.86 3.89 -17.35
N SER A 213 -0.76 4.64 -18.46
CA SER A 213 -1.87 4.86 -19.39
C SER A 213 -1.33 4.94 -20.81
N ASN A 214 -1.94 4.20 -21.73
CA ASN A 214 -1.62 4.30 -23.15
C ASN A 214 -1.95 5.69 -23.70
N ALA A 215 -3.06 6.28 -23.24
CA ALA A 215 -3.45 7.63 -23.66
C ALA A 215 -2.39 8.68 -23.31
N LEU A 216 -1.82 8.61 -22.09
CA LEU A 216 -0.71 9.51 -21.71
C LEU A 216 0.54 9.28 -22.54
N ALA A 217 0.85 8.03 -22.92
CA ALA A 217 2.00 7.74 -23.76
C ALA A 217 1.81 8.33 -25.18
N ILE A 218 0.61 8.22 -25.73
CA ILE A 218 0.24 8.83 -27.02
C ILE A 218 0.35 10.36 -26.93
N GLU A 219 -0.24 10.98 -25.91
CA GLU A 219 -0.21 12.43 -25.67
C GLU A 219 1.22 12.97 -25.63
N HIS A 220 2.12 12.31 -24.90
CA HIS A 220 3.53 12.70 -24.85
C HIS A 220 4.23 12.56 -26.22
N LEU A 221 3.96 11.48 -26.95
CA LEU A 221 4.55 11.33 -28.30
C LEU A 221 4.00 12.36 -29.29
N GLU A 222 2.72 12.69 -29.21
CA GLU A 222 2.10 13.77 -30.02
C GLU A 222 2.75 15.13 -29.71
N GLN A 223 2.96 15.44 -28.43
CA GLN A 223 3.63 16.65 -28.00
C GLN A 223 5.06 16.74 -28.55
N LEU A 224 5.85 15.66 -28.40
CA LEU A 224 7.21 15.60 -28.95
C LEU A 224 7.23 15.73 -30.48
N CYS A 225 6.27 15.13 -31.18
CA CYS A 225 6.14 15.28 -32.62
C CYS A 225 5.87 16.72 -33.05
N GLN A 226 5.05 17.45 -32.27
CA GLN A 226 4.72 18.87 -32.57
C GLN A 226 5.92 19.78 -32.25
N GLU A 227 6.55 19.59 -31.10
CA GLU A 227 7.61 20.46 -30.59
C GLU A 227 8.92 20.32 -31.39
N TYR A 228 9.26 19.07 -31.78
CA TYR A 228 10.53 18.75 -32.48
C TYR A 228 10.34 18.40 -33.96
N GLU A 229 9.17 18.67 -34.52
CA GLU A 229 8.82 18.40 -35.93
C GLU A 229 9.12 16.94 -36.33
N LEU A 230 8.84 15.98 -35.41
CA LEU A 230 9.09 14.57 -35.66
C LEU A 230 8.01 13.96 -36.55
N CYS A 231 8.37 12.86 -37.20
CA CYS A 231 7.44 12.13 -38.05
C CYS A 231 6.51 11.21 -37.24
N PRO A 232 5.17 11.41 -37.24
CA PRO A 232 4.23 10.55 -36.51
C PRO A 232 4.30 9.07 -36.87
N ARG A 233 4.75 8.71 -38.09
CA ARG A 233 4.98 7.32 -38.48
C ARG A 233 6.13 6.70 -37.70
N TYR A 234 7.22 7.41 -37.54
CA TYR A 234 8.39 6.97 -36.79
C TYR A 234 8.27 7.19 -35.27
N CYS A 235 7.14 7.77 -34.84
CA CYS A 235 6.75 7.86 -33.42
C CYS A 235 5.56 6.93 -33.07
N SER A 236 5.27 5.92 -33.90
CA SER A 236 4.19 4.93 -33.68
C SER A 236 2.78 5.54 -33.49
N LEU A 237 2.57 6.76 -33.97
CA LEU A 237 1.27 7.46 -33.92
C LEU A 237 0.45 7.23 -35.19
N GLN A 238 1.06 6.76 -36.26
CA GLN A 238 0.42 6.44 -37.53
C GLN A 238 0.93 5.12 -38.10
N SER A 239 0.05 4.38 -38.77
CA SER A 239 0.39 3.16 -39.49
C SER A 239 1.28 3.46 -40.72
N GLN A 240 1.97 2.45 -41.22
CA GLN A 240 2.72 2.54 -42.48
C GLN A 240 1.77 2.78 -43.66
N GLY A 241 2.22 3.55 -44.66
CA GLY A 241 1.43 3.91 -45.84
C GLY A 241 2.04 5.12 -46.57
N SER A 242 1.22 5.96 -47.19
CA SER A 242 1.62 7.23 -47.83
C SER A 242 2.27 8.22 -46.87
N ALA A 243 2.63 9.42 -47.32
CA ALA A 243 3.19 10.49 -46.52
C ALA A 243 2.42 10.70 -45.20
N CYS A 244 3.14 10.94 -44.08
CA CYS A 244 2.54 11.18 -42.78
C CYS A 244 1.66 12.44 -42.76
N SER A 245 0.73 12.53 -41.79
CA SER A 245 -0.14 13.70 -41.66
C SER A 245 0.63 15.01 -41.47
N HIS A 246 1.70 14.99 -40.70
CA HIS A 246 2.54 16.17 -40.42
C HIS A 246 3.25 16.67 -41.69
N TYR A 247 3.70 15.76 -42.57
CA TYR A 247 4.28 16.19 -43.87
C TYR A 247 3.26 16.93 -44.73
N LYS A 248 2.02 16.42 -44.79
CA LYS A 248 0.94 17.04 -45.57
C LYS A 248 0.64 18.48 -45.13
N ILE A 249 0.81 18.79 -43.85
CA ILE A 249 0.59 20.12 -43.26
C ILE A 249 1.88 20.88 -42.97
N LYS A 250 2.98 20.46 -43.54
CA LYS A 250 4.34 21.08 -43.41
C LYS A 250 4.83 21.18 -41.94
N LYS A 251 4.50 20.21 -41.11
CA LYS A 251 5.01 20.05 -39.72
C LYS A 251 6.02 18.93 -39.57
N CYS A 252 6.53 18.38 -40.65
CA CYS A 252 7.55 17.34 -40.70
C CYS A 252 8.32 17.51 -42.00
N ASN A 253 9.66 17.38 -41.98
CA ASN A 253 10.54 17.64 -43.10
C ASN A 253 10.58 16.48 -44.13
N GLY A 254 9.73 15.46 -43.96
CA GLY A 254 9.55 14.42 -44.95
C GLY A 254 10.48 13.23 -44.87
N ILE A 255 11.05 12.90 -43.73
CA ILE A 255 11.88 11.71 -43.52
C ILE A 255 11.19 10.42 -44.02
N CYS A 256 9.87 10.35 -43.93
CA CYS A 256 9.09 9.22 -44.41
C CYS A 256 8.82 9.22 -45.91
N GLN A 257 9.35 10.19 -46.64
CA GLN A 257 9.34 10.36 -48.11
C GLN A 257 10.77 10.51 -48.68
N ASP A 258 11.78 10.12 -47.89
CA ASP A 258 13.21 10.23 -48.23
C ASP A 258 13.66 11.65 -48.63
N LEU A 259 12.96 12.68 -48.08
CA LEU A 259 13.23 14.09 -48.36
C LEU A 259 14.13 14.77 -47.31
N GLU A 260 14.40 14.08 -46.20
CA GLU A 260 15.23 14.56 -45.12
C GLU A 260 16.39 13.60 -44.86
N ASP A 261 17.54 14.15 -44.53
CA ASP A 261 18.71 13.36 -44.12
C ASP A 261 18.48 12.65 -42.81
N VAL A 262 18.84 11.36 -42.75
CA VAL A 262 18.63 10.49 -41.59
C VAL A 262 19.36 11.00 -40.34
N GLN A 263 20.58 11.56 -40.50
CA GLN A 263 21.37 12.03 -39.37
C GLN A 263 20.75 13.31 -38.78
N VAL A 264 20.23 14.20 -39.64
CA VAL A 264 19.52 15.42 -39.22
C VAL A 264 18.26 15.08 -38.45
N TYR A 265 17.46 14.12 -38.96
CA TYR A 265 16.27 13.64 -38.26
C TYR A 265 16.61 12.99 -36.90
N ASN A 266 17.59 12.08 -36.88
CA ASN A 266 17.99 11.39 -35.65
C ASN A 266 18.49 12.36 -34.57
N LYS A 267 19.18 13.44 -34.95
CA LYS A 267 19.60 14.49 -34.01
C LYS A 267 18.40 15.14 -33.33
N ARG A 268 17.34 15.47 -34.08
CA ARG A 268 16.10 16.04 -33.50
C ARG A 268 15.40 15.06 -32.58
N VAL A 269 15.38 13.77 -32.93
CA VAL A 269 14.82 12.74 -32.05
C VAL A 269 15.62 12.64 -30.74
N GLN A 270 16.94 12.70 -30.80
CA GLN A 270 17.80 12.70 -29.60
C GLN A 270 17.59 13.94 -28.74
N GLU A 271 17.46 15.12 -29.35
CA GLU A 271 17.12 16.36 -28.63
C GLU A 271 15.76 16.27 -27.96
N ALA A 272 14.76 15.70 -28.63
CA ALA A 272 13.44 15.47 -28.08
C ALA A 272 13.49 14.51 -26.87
N ILE A 273 14.22 13.40 -26.96
CA ILE A 273 14.43 12.46 -25.87
C ILE A 273 15.11 13.14 -24.68
N TYR A 274 16.19 13.87 -24.94
CA TYR A 274 16.94 14.58 -23.91
C TYR A 274 16.07 15.61 -23.19
N SER A 275 15.35 16.46 -23.92
CA SER A 275 14.45 17.46 -23.36
C SER A 275 13.33 16.80 -22.53
N PHE A 276 12.73 15.73 -23.05
CA PHE A 276 11.69 15.00 -22.32
C PHE A 276 12.21 14.44 -20.99
N GLN A 277 13.43 13.89 -20.97
CA GLN A 277 14.05 13.40 -19.75
C GLN A 277 14.41 14.52 -18.76
N GLN A 278 14.84 15.68 -19.27
CA GLN A 278 15.13 16.87 -18.43
C GLN A 278 13.89 17.53 -17.87
N GLN A 279 12.74 17.41 -18.54
CA GLN A 279 11.46 17.92 -18.04
C GLN A 279 10.90 17.08 -16.89
N GLN A 280 11.38 15.84 -16.71
CA GLN A 280 11.01 14.99 -15.60
C GLN A 280 11.74 15.42 -14.33
N ASP A 281 11.04 16.14 -13.47
CA ASP A 281 11.63 16.68 -12.25
C ASP A 281 12.12 15.59 -11.30
N SER A 282 13.29 15.82 -10.74
CA SER A 282 13.78 15.09 -9.58
C SER A 282 13.59 15.97 -8.33
N TYR A 283 12.95 15.44 -7.32
CA TYR A 283 12.64 16.19 -6.10
C TYR A 283 12.43 15.28 -4.89
N ILE A 284 12.53 15.90 -3.72
CA ILE A 284 12.21 15.29 -2.42
C ILE A 284 10.94 15.93 -1.87
N ILE A 285 10.03 15.12 -1.35
CA ILE A 285 8.94 15.61 -0.51
C ILE A 285 9.33 15.36 0.95
N LYS A 286 9.46 16.44 1.74
CA LYS A 286 9.69 16.37 3.17
C LYS A 286 8.36 16.33 3.94
N GLY A 287 8.31 15.57 5.03
CA GLY A 287 7.13 15.46 5.89
C GLY A 287 7.52 15.20 7.34
N LYS A 288 6.54 15.15 8.25
CA LYS A 288 6.78 14.76 9.63
C LYS A 288 7.30 13.33 9.71
N GLY A 289 8.35 13.11 10.50
CA GLY A 289 8.90 11.79 10.82
C GLY A 289 8.08 11.07 11.90
N ARG A 290 8.57 9.91 12.33
CA ARG A 290 7.94 9.04 13.34
C ARG A 290 8.05 9.66 14.75
N THR A 291 9.12 10.42 14.94
CA THR A 291 9.41 11.18 16.17
C THR A 291 9.56 12.67 15.87
N PRO A 292 9.53 13.55 16.88
CA PRO A 292 9.79 14.99 16.68
C PRO A 292 11.17 15.32 16.12
N SER A 293 12.17 14.44 16.35
CA SER A 293 13.54 14.59 15.84
C SER A 293 13.73 14.04 14.43
N GLU A 294 12.71 13.49 13.80
CA GLU A 294 12.80 12.92 12.44
C GLU A 294 12.00 13.72 11.42
N VAL A 295 12.50 13.73 10.21
CA VAL A 295 11.82 14.18 9.00
C VAL A 295 11.70 13.00 8.05
N SER A 296 10.49 12.73 7.54
CA SER A 296 10.31 11.78 6.46
C SER A 296 10.69 12.42 5.14
N ILE A 297 11.32 11.64 4.28
CA ILE A 297 11.71 12.05 2.92
C ILE A 297 11.16 11.04 1.92
N ILE A 298 10.59 11.53 0.83
CA ILE A 298 10.10 10.71 -0.28
C ILE A 298 10.86 11.16 -1.52
N LEU A 299 11.57 10.24 -2.16
CA LEU A 299 12.43 10.52 -3.30
C LEU A 299 11.70 10.22 -4.61
N ILE A 300 11.66 11.21 -5.47
CA ILE A 300 11.26 11.11 -6.88
C ILE A 300 12.48 11.48 -7.73
N GLU A 301 12.91 10.59 -8.61
CA GLU A 301 13.98 10.81 -9.57
C GLU A 301 13.45 10.65 -10.98
N GLN A 302 13.66 11.64 -11.83
CA GLN A 302 13.20 11.65 -13.23
C GLN A 302 11.70 11.28 -13.32
N GLY A 303 10.87 11.92 -12.48
CA GLY A 303 9.43 11.68 -12.43
C GLY A 303 9.00 10.33 -11.83
N GLU A 304 9.95 9.45 -11.47
CA GLU A 304 9.67 8.12 -10.94
C GLU A 304 9.86 8.06 -9.41
N TYR A 305 8.88 7.53 -8.70
CA TYR A 305 8.99 7.25 -7.27
C TYR A 305 10.04 6.18 -7.00
N LYS A 306 11.03 6.49 -6.17
CA LYS A 306 12.12 5.57 -5.80
C LYS A 306 11.95 4.96 -4.41
N GLY A 307 11.26 5.64 -3.51
CA GLY A 307 11.06 5.18 -2.15
C GLY A 307 10.90 6.31 -1.15
N PHE A 308 10.93 5.95 0.12
CA PHE A 308 10.94 6.90 1.22
C PHE A 308 11.88 6.45 2.34
N GLY A 309 12.23 7.37 3.21
CA GLY A 309 13.03 7.11 4.40
C GLY A 309 12.86 8.19 5.45
N PHE A 310 13.70 8.15 6.45
CA PHE A 310 13.69 9.09 7.56
C PHE A 310 15.12 9.58 7.83
N ILE A 311 15.24 10.87 8.09
CA ILE A 311 16.49 11.53 8.44
C ILE A 311 16.31 12.26 9.76
N ASP A 312 17.40 12.49 10.50
CA ASP A 312 17.36 13.37 11.67
C ASP A 312 17.00 14.79 11.21
N ALA A 313 16.18 15.48 11.98
CA ALA A 313 15.73 16.84 11.64
C ALA A 313 16.90 17.87 11.64
N GLN A 314 17.99 17.55 12.32
CA GLN A 314 19.21 18.37 12.35
C GLN A 314 20.22 17.98 11.27
N GLU A 315 19.98 16.88 10.54
CA GLU A 315 20.84 16.42 9.46
C GLU A 315 20.87 17.44 8.31
N SER A 316 22.06 17.89 7.96
CA SER A 316 22.28 18.79 6.83
C SER A 316 22.79 17.98 5.63
N ILE A 317 21.93 17.80 4.64
CA ILE A 317 22.28 17.09 3.40
C ILE A 317 22.66 18.13 2.35
N ALA A 318 23.94 18.12 1.94
CA ALA A 318 24.51 19.12 1.06
C ALA A 318 24.10 18.92 -0.42
N TYR A 319 24.04 17.69 -0.87
CA TYR A 319 23.74 17.36 -2.27
C TYR A 319 22.48 16.54 -2.41
N PHE A 320 21.74 16.76 -3.50
CA PHE A 320 20.49 16.04 -3.77
C PHE A 320 20.70 14.52 -3.86
N GLU A 321 21.79 14.09 -4.43
CA GLU A 321 22.16 12.69 -4.62
C GLU A 321 22.29 11.92 -3.30
N ASP A 322 22.73 12.61 -2.25
CA ASP A 322 22.95 12.02 -0.92
C ASP A 322 21.65 11.56 -0.26
N PHE A 323 20.51 12.10 -0.66
CA PHE A 323 19.23 11.62 -0.15
C PHE A 323 18.98 10.14 -0.46
N SER A 324 19.57 9.61 -1.51
CA SER A 324 19.37 8.22 -1.94
C SER A 324 19.85 7.19 -0.92
N GLN A 325 20.83 7.52 -0.07
CA GLN A 325 21.37 6.63 0.98
C GLN A 325 20.40 6.44 2.18
N TYR A 326 19.50 7.40 2.38
CA TYR A 326 18.51 7.37 3.47
C TYR A 326 17.18 6.74 3.04
N ILE A 327 17.04 6.33 1.77
CA ILE A 327 15.80 5.82 1.20
C ILE A 327 15.75 4.29 1.22
N THR A 328 14.70 3.75 1.81
CA THR A 328 14.30 2.38 1.51
C THR A 328 13.64 2.37 0.14
N ARG A 329 14.26 1.65 -0.81
CA ARG A 329 13.76 1.60 -2.19
C ARG A 329 12.49 0.78 -2.30
N TYR A 330 11.49 1.34 -2.96
CA TYR A 330 10.23 0.68 -3.26
C TYR A 330 9.95 0.77 -4.76
N LYS A 331 9.33 -0.27 -5.29
CA LYS A 331 8.94 -0.29 -6.70
C LYS A 331 7.83 0.71 -6.96
N SER A 332 8.02 1.57 -7.97
CA SER A 332 6.96 2.45 -8.47
C SER A 332 5.78 1.64 -9.04
N SER A 333 4.57 2.16 -8.91
CA SER A 333 3.34 1.54 -9.38
C SER A 333 2.33 2.61 -9.81
N TYR A 334 1.31 2.20 -10.56
CA TYR A 334 0.16 3.07 -10.86
C TYR A 334 -0.41 3.75 -9.60
N TYR A 335 -0.51 2.99 -8.51
CA TYR A 335 -1.11 3.50 -7.28
C TYR A 335 -0.22 4.52 -6.57
N THR A 336 1.10 4.29 -6.52
CA THR A 336 2.04 5.27 -5.96
C THR A 336 2.05 6.56 -6.77
N THR A 337 2.01 6.46 -8.11
CA THR A 337 1.90 7.63 -9.00
C THR A 337 0.61 8.42 -8.75
N LYS A 338 -0.54 7.73 -8.63
CA LYS A 338 -1.82 8.38 -8.31
C LYS A 338 -1.83 9.05 -6.93
N ILE A 339 -1.21 8.42 -5.92
CA ILE A 339 -1.06 9.00 -4.58
C ILE A 339 -0.26 10.30 -4.66
N LEU A 340 0.89 10.30 -5.35
CA LEU A 340 1.74 11.48 -5.50
C LEU A 340 1.06 12.59 -6.32
N GLN A 341 0.40 12.26 -7.43
CA GLN A 341 -0.38 13.22 -8.21
C GLN A 341 -1.50 13.87 -7.38
N SER A 342 -2.22 13.06 -6.57
CA SER A 342 -3.26 13.59 -5.67
C SER A 342 -2.68 14.48 -4.58
N TYR A 343 -1.49 14.16 -4.09
CA TYR A 343 -0.79 14.98 -3.11
C TYR A 343 -0.40 16.34 -3.69
N HIS A 344 0.22 16.38 -4.89
CA HIS A 344 0.60 17.62 -5.57
C HIS A 344 -0.59 18.55 -5.83
N LYS A 345 -1.73 18.00 -6.27
CA LYS A 345 -2.95 18.80 -6.50
C LYS A 345 -3.49 19.48 -5.24
N LYS A 346 -3.22 18.92 -4.06
CA LYS A 346 -3.73 19.43 -2.77
C LYS A 346 -2.75 20.33 -2.03
N ASN A 347 -1.47 20.19 -2.31
CA ASN A 347 -0.40 20.86 -1.56
C ASN A 347 0.46 21.65 -2.54
N THR A 348 0.26 22.95 -2.60
CA THR A 348 1.14 23.84 -3.35
C THR A 348 2.51 23.91 -2.67
N ASN A 349 3.51 23.28 -3.24
CA ASN A 349 5.00 23.42 -3.10
C ASN A 349 5.66 23.65 -1.72
N LYS A 350 4.95 23.67 -0.60
CA LYS A 350 5.53 24.07 0.70
C LYS A 350 6.59 23.11 1.28
N ASN A 351 6.66 21.86 0.81
CA ASN A 351 7.55 20.82 1.37
C ASN A 351 8.35 20.08 0.30
N ILE A 352 8.55 20.70 -0.86
CA ILE A 352 9.25 20.08 -2.00
C ILE A 352 10.60 20.74 -2.14
N VAL A 353 11.66 19.92 -2.16
CA VAL A 353 13.03 20.31 -2.48
C VAL A 353 13.35 19.76 -3.86
N THR A 354 13.43 20.62 -4.85
CA THR A 354 13.75 20.24 -6.24
C THR A 354 15.26 20.16 -6.42
N LYS A 355 15.72 19.20 -7.25
CA LYS A 355 17.08 19.19 -7.76
C LYS A 355 17.26 20.42 -8.63
N ALA A 356 18.35 21.18 -8.41
CA ALA A 356 18.72 22.26 -9.32
C ALA A 356 18.90 21.71 -10.75
N ARG A 357 18.31 22.36 -11.73
CA ARG A 357 18.55 22.06 -13.15
C ARG A 357 19.91 22.70 -13.51
N ASN A 358 20.90 21.85 -13.83
CA ASN A 358 22.19 22.32 -14.38
C ASN A 358 21.99 22.72 -15.86
#